data_019623c259e28a35e475b71bcf834ee8
#
_entry.id   019623c259e28a35e475b71bcf834ee8
#
_cell.length_a   1.000
_cell.length_b   1.000
_cell.length_c   1.000
_cell.angle_alpha   90.00
_cell.angle_beta   90.00
_cell.angle_gamma   90.00
#
_symmetry.space_group_name_H-M   'P 1'
#
loop_
_entity.id
_entity.type
_entity.pdbx_description
1 polymer ?
#
loop_
_entity_poly.entity_id
_entity_poly.type
_entity_poly.pdbx_seq_one_letter_code
_entity_poly.pdbx_strand_id
1 'polypeptide(L)'
;MDKIIEKKQGIARAFTLKALPYWGGILLITSLLFLLLRGNKSVLRVNPDTLTISEVIYGEFNDYIRLNGQVQPMTTIQISPLEGGVVQEIIAEEGAQVKAGDRLLVLSNDNLDLQILNSEAELAEKENILRNTLISMEQQKLSLEQERLQLSTEVQRTRRTYEAQLALFADSLIAREEYLRAEEDYHLALNRLQLVNNRAYQDSLYRSVQIQQMQESLDNMRLNMQMIRRRKDNLTIKAPIDGELGLLEASLGQSISQGTKIGQINNLDNYKIETFLDEHYIDRIAPGLEATFARQDELYTAVIRKVYPEVRNGKFRADLKFIGEQPSNIRSGQTYYLNLQLGQPEQSILIPRGAFFQTTGGRWIYVLNADGKGATRRNIRINRQNPQYYEVLEGLQPGDHVRTSSY
;
A
#
# COMPACT_ATOMS: atom_id res chain seq x y z
N MET A 1 -60.12 53.79 -90.47
CA MET A 1 -59.95 54.28 -89.10
C MET A 1 -58.53 53.94 -88.69
N ASP A 2 -57.67 54.91 -88.95
CA ASP A 2 -56.22 54.74 -88.71
C ASP A 2 -55.86 55.04 -87.31
N LYS A 3 -55.04 54.20 -86.73
CA LYS A 3 -54.39 54.42 -85.41
C LYS A 3 -52.90 54.56 -85.65
N ILE A 4 -52.46 55.77 -85.50
CA ILE A 4 -51.07 56.18 -85.65
C ILE A 4 -50.25 55.58 -84.51
N ILE A 5 -49.14 54.88 -84.83
CA ILE A 5 -48.15 54.33 -83.89
C ILE A 5 -47.09 55.35 -83.67
N GLU A 6 -46.95 55.83 -82.42
CA GLU A 6 -45.85 56.70 -82.00
C GLU A 6 -44.54 55.92 -81.86
N LYS A 7 -43.53 56.44 -82.50
CA LYS A 7 -42.15 55.91 -82.53
C LYS A 7 -41.44 56.23 -81.26
N LYS A 8 -41.01 55.23 -80.47
CA LYS A 8 -40.13 55.37 -79.32
C LYS A 8 -38.82 56.04 -79.71
N GLN A 9 -38.55 57.24 -79.20
CA GLN A 9 -37.26 57.90 -79.33
C GLN A 9 -36.27 57.23 -78.40
N GLY A 10 -35.13 56.85 -78.95
CA GLY A 10 -34.08 56.15 -78.30
C GLY A 10 -33.23 57.01 -77.32
N ILE A 11 -32.34 56.33 -76.69
CA ILE A 11 -31.40 56.61 -75.59
C ILE A 11 -30.58 57.92 -75.72
N ALA A 12 -30.75 58.75 -76.78
CA ALA A 12 -29.97 59.99 -77.04
C ALA A 12 -30.33 61.20 -76.14
N ARG A 13 -31.33 61.06 -75.24
CA ARG A 13 -31.66 62.17 -74.30
C ARG A 13 -30.92 62.16 -72.98
N ALA A 14 -30.02 61.14 -72.71
CA ALA A 14 -29.25 61.03 -71.50
C ALA A 14 -28.03 61.97 -71.48
N PHE A 15 -27.66 62.62 -72.57
CA PHE A 15 -26.48 63.51 -72.68
C PHE A 15 -26.81 65.00 -72.80
N THR A 16 -27.94 65.46 -72.32
CA THR A 16 -28.21 66.90 -72.25
C THR A 16 -27.56 67.56 -71.06
N LEU A 17 -27.04 68.84 -71.20
CA LEU A 17 -26.37 69.60 -70.16
C LEU A 17 -27.13 69.62 -68.82
N LYS A 18 -28.42 69.33 -68.73
CA LYS A 18 -29.22 69.28 -67.52
C LYS A 18 -29.04 67.96 -66.73
N ALA A 19 -28.44 66.91 -67.33
CA ALA A 19 -28.19 65.61 -66.66
C ALA A 19 -26.74 65.58 -66.03
N LEU A 20 -25.91 66.60 -66.26
CA LEU A 20 -24.54 66.64 -65.72
C LEU A 20 -24.43 66.48 -64.18
N PRO A 21 -25.36 67.06 -63.37
CA PRO A 21 -25.27 66.83 -61.89
C PRO A 21 -25.58 65.41 -61.45
N TYR A 22 -26.45 64.69 -62.25
CA TYR A 22 -26.79 63.28 -61.95
C TYR A 22 -25.64 62.31 -62.25
N TRP A 23 -24.89 62.57 -63.32
CA TRP A 23 -23.72 61.78 -63.71
C TRP A 23 -22.58 62.04 -62.74
N GLY A 24 -22.41 63.28 -62.23
CA GLY A 24 -21.49 63.63 -61.17
C GLY A 24 -21.85 62.91 -59.87
N GLY A 25 -23.11 62.83 -59.49
CA GLY A 25 -23.59 62.10 -58.32
C GLY A 25 -23.32 60.59 -58.39
N ILE A 26 -23.59 59.97 -59.56
CA ILE A 26 -23.30 58.53 -59.79
C ILE A 26 -21.80 58.25 -59.71
N LEU A 27 -20.96 59.14 -60.28
CA LEU A 27 -19.50 58.99 -60.24
C LEU A 27 -18.96 59.16 -58.80
N LEU A 28 -19.57 60.04 -58.02
CA LEU A 28 -19.22 60.25 -56.63
C LEU A 28 -19.65 59.04 -55.77
N ILE A 29 -20.85 58.50 -56.00
CA ILE A 29 -21.35 57.31 -55.33
C ILE A 29 -20.51 56.07 -55.68
N THR A 30 -20.17 55.85 -56.96
CA THR A 30 -19.29 54.76 -57.37
C THR A 30 -17.86 54.88 -56.83
N SER A 31 -17.34 56.12 -56.78
CA SER A 31 -16.02 56.40 -56.14
C SER A 31 -16.06 56.17 -54.65
N LEU A 32 -17.14 56.59 -53.98
CA LEU A 32 -17.33 56.33 -52.56
C LEU A 32 -17.48 54.84 -52.24
N LEU A 33 -18.28 54.15 -53.10
CA LEU A 33 -18.44 52.71 -53.01
C LEU A 33 -17.14 51.96 -53.31
N PHE A 34 -16.35 52.40 -54.23
CA PHE A 34 -15.01 51.90 -54.55
C PHE A 34 -14.01 52.14 -53.40
N LEU A 35 -14.10 53.29 -52.72
CA LEU A 35 -13.33 53.61 -51.55
C LEU A 35 -13.75 52.76 -50.32
N LEU A 36 -15.04 52.49 -50.16
CA LEU A 36 -15.58 51.59 -49.12
C LEU A 36 -15.27 50.10 -49.41
N LEU A 37 -15.23 49.68 -50.69
CA LEU A 37 -14.86 48.32 -51.09
C LEU A 37 -13.35 48.11 -51.14
N ARG A 38 -12.53 49.15 -51.13
CA ARG A 38 -11.10 49.06 -50.82
C ARG A 38 -10.97 48.81 -49.31
N GLY A 39 -11.28 47.59 -48.92
CA GLY A 39 -11.25 47.15 -47.54
C GLY A 39 -10.00 47.67 -46.84
N ASN A 40 -10.21 48.33 -45.74
CA ASN A 40 -9.16 48.69 -44.76
C ASN A 40 -8.40 47.42 -44.45
N LYS A 41 -7.28 47.20 -45.10
CA LYS A 41 -6.25 46.32 -44.56
C LYS A 41 -5.81 46.95 -43.24
N SER A 42 -6.36 46.48 -42.13
CA SER A 42 -5.96 46.95 -40.84
C SER A 42 -4.47 46.65 -40.67
N VAL A 43 -3.64 47.64 -40.91
CA VAL A 43 -2.21 47.58 -40.65
C VAL A 43 -2.06 47.80 -39.15
N LEU A 44 -1.88 46.72 -38.42
CA LEU A 44 -1.54 46.80 -36.99
C LEU A 44 -0.17 47.47 -36.87
N ARG A 45 -0.13 48.72 -36.39
CA ARG A 45 1.13 49.36 -36.00
C ARG A 45 1.61 48.70 -34.70
N VAL A 46 2.59 47.85 -34.83
CA VAL A 46 3.16 47.13 -33.68
C VAL A 46 4.53 47.71 -33.37
N ASN A 47 4.82 47.90 -32.08
CA ASN A 47 6.12 48.35 -31.63
C ASN A 47 7.14 47.22 -31.91
N PRO A 48 8.19 47.47 -32.71
CA PRO A 48 9.14 46.42 -33.11
C PRO A 48 9.85 45.75 -31.93
N ASP A 49 10.00 46.44 -30.81
CA ASP A 49 10.70 45.95 -29.61
C ASP A 49 9.91 44.88 -28.84
N THR A 50 8.62 44.69 -29.14
CA THR A 50 7.75 43.69 -28.48
C THR A 50 7.43 42.50 -29.37
N LEU A 51 8.00 42.44 -30.56
CA LEU A 51 7.76 41.38 -31.52
C LEU A 51 8.74 40.25 -31.36
N THR A 52 8.24 39.08 -30.97
CA THR A 52 9.01 37.84 -31.08
C THR A 52 8.63 37.16 -32.40
N ILE A 53 9.61 37.10 -33.30
CA ILE A 53 9.48 36.38 -34.57
C ILE A 53 10.27 35.08 -34.42
N SER A 54 9.67 34.01 -34.83
CA SER A 54 10.29 32.68 -34.77
C SER A 54 10.18 32.00 -36.15
N GLU A 55 11.18 31.27 -36.50
CA GLU A 55 11.21 30.48 -37.74
C GLU A 55 10.45 29.17 -37.54
N VAL A 56 9.69 28.77 -38.54
CA VAL A 56 9.02 27.47 -38.62
C VAL A 56 10.05 26.45 -39.08
N ILE A 57 10.32 25.47 -38.24
CA ILE A 57 11.32 24.46 -38.52
C ILE A 57 10.66 23.11 -38.85
N TYR A 58 11.29 22.31 -39.70
CA TYR A 58 10.97 20.90 -39.85
C TYR A 58 11.99 20.11 -39.04
N GLY A 59 11.49 19.42 -38.00
CA GLY A 59 12.37 18.74 -37.06
C GLY A 59 11.65 17.67 -36.25
N GLU A 60 12.39 17.04 -35.39
CA GLU A 60 11.89 15.99 -34.52
C GLU A 60 11.01 16.57 -33.40
N PHE A 61 9.74 16.19 -33.40
CA PHE A 61 8.80 16.51 -32.34
C PHE A 61 8.86 15.41 -31.26
N ASN A 62 9.37 15.78 -30.11
CA ASN A 62 9.36 14.92 -28.93
C ASN A 62 8.11 15.22 -28.11
N ASP A 63 7.16 14.27 -28.07
CA ASP A 63 5.93 14.42 -27.32
C ASP A 63 6.18 14.04 -25.83
N TYR A 64 6.46 15.04 -25.02
CA TYR A 64 6.71 14.85 -23.59
C TYR A 64 6.03 15.89 -22.74
N ILE A 65 5.77 15.54 -21.49
CA ILE A 65 5.27 16.45 -20.46
C ILE A 65 6.28 16.56 -19.30
N ARG A 66 6.33 17.72 -18.67
CA ARG A 66 7.12 17.92 -17.46
C ARG A 66 6.28 17.64 -16.23
N LEU A 67 6.84 16.84 -15.33
CA LEU A 67 6.22 16.41 -14.09
C LEU A 67 7.14 16.67 -12.91
N ASN A 68 6.55 16.86 -11.74
CA ASN A 68 7.26 16.82 -10.48
C ASN A 68 7.01 15.44 -9.86
N GLY A 69 8.09 14.71 -9.60
CA GLY A 69 8.02 13.43 -8.92
C GLY A 69 8.77 13.48 -7.59
N GLN A 70 8.17 12.88 -6.56
CA GLN A 70 8.79 12.78 -5.26
C GLN A 70 9.35 11.38 -5.04
N VAL A 71 10.60 11.31 -4.62
CA VAL A 71 11.25 10.05 -4.27
C VAL A 71 10.62 9.49 -3.01
N GLN A 72 10.22 8.23 -3.08
CA GLN A 72 9.66 7.48 -1.97
C GLN A 72 10.35 6.11 -1.87
N PRO A 73 10.53 5.54 -0.68
CA PRO A 73 10.95 4.16 -0.54
C PRO A 73 9.94 3.23 -1.23
N MET A 74 10.41 2.15 -1.83
CA MET A 74 9.52 1.15 -2.42
C MET A 74 8.61 0.52 -1.37
N THR A 75 9.15 0.27 -0.18
CA THR A 75 8.47 -0.35 0.95
C THR A 75 8.69 0.49 2.20
N THR A 76 7.60 0.86 2.84
CA THR A 76 7.57 1.49 4.16
C THR A 76 6.71 0.64 5.07
N ILE A 77 7.25 0.22 6.22
CA ILE A 77 6.50 -0.52 7.24
C ILE A 77 6.24 0.42 8.41
N GLN A 78 4.97 0.50 8.81
CA GLN A 78 4.56 1.25 9.99
C GLN A 78 4.86 0.43 11.25
N ILE A 79 5.37 1.10 12.28
CA ILE A 79 5.65 0.52 13.59
C ILE A 79 4.49 0.87 14.51
N SER A 80 3.87 -0.16 15.07
CA SER A 80 2.80 -0.03 16.07
C SER A 80 2.99 -1.06 17.16
N PRO A 81 2.94 -0.70 18.45
CA PRO A 81 3.05 -1.64 19.55
C PRO A 81 1.93 -2.68 19.54
N LEU A 82 2.28 -3.93 19.79
CA LEU A 82 1.31 -5.02 20.02
C LEU A 82 0.73 -5.01 21.43
N GLU A 83 1.42 -4.36 22.40
CA GLU A 83 0.99 -4.15 23.78
C GLU A 83 1.18 -2.69 24.15
N GLY A 84 0.22 -2.11 24.87
CA GLY A 84 0.33 -0.74 25.38
C GLY A 84 1.23 -0.65 26.62
N GLY A 85 1.83 0.52 26.81
CA GLY A 85 2.69 0.77 27.96
C GLY A 85 3.25 2.18 27.99
N VAL A 86 4.09 2.46 28.97
CA VAL A 86 4.79 3.73 29.12
C VAL A 86 6.21 3.56 28.56
N VAL A 87 6.67 4.51 27.74
CA VAL A 87 8.02 4.49 27.16
C VAL A 87 9.06 4.58 28.26
N GLN A 88 9.80 3.51 28.47
CA GLN A 88 10.86 3.41 29.45
C GLN A 88 12.23 3.79 28.87
N GLU A 89 12.50 3.37 27.65
CA GLU A 89 13.78 3.60 26.98
C GLU A 89 13.57 3.75 25.48
N ILE A 90 14.28 4.69 24.86
CA ILE A 90 14.39 4.84 23.40
C ILE A 90 15.83 4.48 23.03
N ILE A 91 15.99 3.45 22.19
CA ILE A 91 17.30 2.87 21.85
C ILE A 91 17.76 3.36 20.47
N ALA A 92 16.83 3.47 19.51
CA ALA A 92 17.12 3.93 18.15
C ALA A 92 16.58 5.35 17.95
N GLU A 93 17.37 6.21 17.30
CA GLU A 93 16.99 7.57 16.94
C GLU A 93 16.47 7.62 15.50
N GLU A 94 15.71 8.67 15.16
CA GLU A 94 15.29 8.93 13.78
C GLU A 94 16.50 9.05 12.83
N GLY A 95 16.40 8.43 11.66
CA GLY A 95 17.48 8.36 10.68
C GLY A 95 18.50 7.24 10.93
N ALA A 96 18.38 6.47 12.02
CA ALA A 96 19.28 5.35 12.29
C ALA A 96 19.03 4.19 11.32
N GLN A 97 20.10 3.55 10.87
CA GLN A 97 20.08 2.29 10.14
C GLN A 97 19.83 1.15 11.13
N VAL A 98 18.76 0.37 10.88
CA VAL A 98 18.36 -0.74 11.75
C VAL A 98 18.24 -2.03 10.95
N LYS A 99 18.50 -3.16 11.60
CA LYS A 99 18.31 -4.50 11.06
C LYS A 99 17.07 -5.14 11.65
N ALA A 100 16.48 -6.07 10.92
CA ALA A 100 15.36 -6.87 11.41
C ALA A 100 15.72 -7.52 12.76
N GLY A 101 14.88 -7.27 13.78
CA GLY A 101 15.09 -7.72 15.15
C GLY A 101 15.79 -6.71 16.08
N ASP A 102 16.38 -5.64 15.59
CA ASP A 102 16.97 -4.59 16.41
C ASP A 102 15.92 -3.92 17.30
N ARG A 103 16.28 -3.66 18.54
CA ARG A 103 15.40 -2.99 19.51
C ARG A 103 15.34 -1.49 19.20
N LEU A 104 14.15 -0.96 19.09
CA LEU A 104 13.91 0.46 18.82
C LEU A 104 13.58 1.23 20.08
N LEU A 105 12.65 0.71 20.87
CA LEU A 105 12.27 1.24 22.17
C LEU A 105 11.72 0.15 23.09
N VAL A 106 11.68 0.41 24.38
CA VAL A 106 11.13 -0.47 25.41
C VAL A 106 9.99 0.25 26.13
N LEU A 107 8.88 -0.46 26.25
CA LEU A 107 7.73 -0.03 27.06
C LEU A 107 7.74 -0.75 28.42
N SER A 108 7.20 -0.12 29.44
CA SER A 108 6.85 -0.76 30.72
C SER A 108 5.33 -0.87 30.84
N ASN A 109 4.86 -1.96 31.45
CA ASN A 109 3.44 -2.14 31.74
C ASN A 109 3.29 -2.89 33.08
N ASP A 110 3.08 -2.11 34.16
CA ASP A 110 2.97 -2.64 35.51
C ASP A 110 1.79 -3.62 35.67
N ASN A 111 0.68 -3.40 34.95
CA ASN A 111 -0.46 -4.32 35.00
C ASN A 111 -0.09 -5.69 34.42
N LEU A 112 0.70 -5.71 33.35
CA LEU A 112 1.16 -6.97 32.74
C LEU A 112 2.17 -7.67 33.65
N ASP A 113 3.05 -6.93 34.33
CA ASP A 113 3.99 -7.48 35.29
C ASP A 113 3.27 -8.10 36.51
N LEU A 114 2.23 -7.43 37.04
CA LEU A 114 1.36 -7.99 38.07
C LEU A 114 0.61 -9.24 37.59
N GLN A 115 0.14 -9.26 36.36
CA GLN A 115 -0.53 -10.43 35.76
C GLN A 115 0.43 -11.62 35.65
N ILE A 116 1.68 -11.39 35.28
CA ILE A 116 2.75 -12.42 35.24
C ILE A 116 2.94 -12.99 36.63
N LEU A 117 3.16 -12.12 37.63
CA LEU A 117 3.42 -12.54 39.00
C LEU A 117 2.26 -13.37 39.57
N ASN A 118 1.03 -12.97 39.33
CA ASN A 118 -0.17 -13.72 39.75
C ASN A 118 -0.23 -15.09 39.08
N SER A 119 0.00 -15.16 37.76
CA SER A 119 -0.01 -16.43 37.02
C SER A 119 1.14 -17.35 37.45
N GLU A 120 2.32 -16.83 37.80
CA GLU A 120 3.43 -17.60 38.37
C GLU A 120 3.06 -18.17 39.74
N ALA A 121 2.43 -17.39 40.61
CA ALA A 121 1.96 -17.84 41.90
C ALA A 121 0.90 -18.96 41.78
N GLU A 122 -0.09 -18.79 40.90
CA GLU A 122 -1.11 -19.80 40.62
C GLU A 122 -0.50 -21.10 40.07
N LEU A 123 0.46 -21.01 39.16
CA LEU A 123 1.18 -22.17 38.62
C LEU A 123 1.93 -22.92 39.74
N ALA A 124 2.66 -22.20 40.57
CA ALA A 124 3.39 -22.77 41.71
C ALA A 124 2.44 -23.44 42.71
N GLU A 125 1.31 -22.85 43.01
CA GLU A 125 0.27 -23.46 43.85
C GLU A 125 -0.24 -24.78 43.29
N LYS A 126 -0.60 -24.80 42.00
CA LYS A 126 -1.11 -26.01 41.31
C LYS A 126 -0.03 -27.13 41.25
N GLU A 127 1.24 -26.77 41.04
CA GLU A 127 2.35 -27.73 41.08
C GLU A 127 2.51 -28.34 42.48
N ASN A 128 2.37 -27.54 43.54
CA ASN A 128 2.38 -28.01 44.90
C ASN A 128 1.18 -28.95 45.22
N ILE A 129 -0.01 -28.59 44.77
CA ILE A 129 -1.20 -29.40 44.94
C ILE A 129 -0.99 -30.77 44.25
N LEU A 130 -0.50 -30.79 42.99
CA LEU A 130 -0.20 -32.05 42.29
C LEU A 130 0.82 -32.88 43.07
N ARG A 131 1.91 -32.29 43.55
CA ARG A 131 2.94 -32.97 44.30
C ARG A 131 2.37 -33.62 45.57
N ASN A 132 1.57 -32.85 46.34
CA ASN A 132 0.94 -33.36 47.55
C ASN A 132 -0.07 -34.48 47.25
N THR A 133 -0.83 -34.35 46.19
CA THR A 133 -1.78 -35.39 45.73
C THR A 133 -1.04 -36.67 45.32
N LEU A 134 0.05 -36.57 44.56
CA LEU A 134 0.89 -37.74 44.21
C LEU A 134 1.44 -38.45 45.42
N ILE A 135 1.93 -37.69 46.45
CA ILE A 135 2.43 -38.27 47.71
C ILE A 135 1.28 -39.02 48.43
N SER A 136 0.11 -38.39 48.55
CA SER A 136 -1.06 -39.02 49.20
C SER A 136 -1.50 -40.26 48.46
N MET A 137 -1.56 -40.26 47.13
CA MET A 137 -1.90 -41.39 46.30
C MET A 137 -0.90 -42.56 46.45
N GLU A 138 0.39 -42.27 46.52
CA GLU A 138 1.41 -43.31 46.75
C GLU A 138 1.30 -43.92 48.15
N GLN A 139 1.02 -43.15 49.20
CA GLN A 139 0.74 -43.65 50.54
C GLN A 139 -0.48 -44.58 50.56
N GLN A 140 -1.55 -44.17 49.87
CA GLN A 140 -2.77 -45.03 49.77
C GLN A 140 -2.53 -46.31 49.00
N LYS A 141 -1.76 -46.29 47.93
CA LYS A 141 -1.33 -47.46 47.18
C LYS A 141 -0.53 -48.45 48.07
N LEU A 142 0.46 -47.91 48.78
CA LEU A 142 1.25 -48.75 49.69
C LEU A 142 0.43 -49.38 50.81
N SER A 143 -0.57 -48.68 51.36
CA SER A 143 -1.52 -49.18 52.34
C SER A 143 -2.36 -50.35 51.79
N LEU A 144 -2.90 -50.19 50.56
CA LEU A 144 -3.64 -51.26 49.88
C LEU A 144 -2.76 -52.45 49.53
N GLU A 145 -1.51 -52.26 49.20
CA GLU A 145 -0.56 -53.32 48.89
C GLU A 145 -0.22 -54.12 50.14
N GLN A 146 -0.06 -53.44 51.28
CA GLN A 146 0.12 -54.07 52.58
C GLN A 146 -1.09 -54.93 52.99
N GLU A 147 -2.32 -54.41 52.85
CA GLU A 147 -3.57 -55.16 53.10
C GLU A 147 -3.67 -56.38 52.19
N ARG A 148 -3.35 -56.25 50.92
CA ARG A 148 -3.32 -57.34 49.93
C ARG A 148 -2.33 -58.43 50.32
N LEU A 149 -1.14 -58.05 50.75
CA LEU A 149 -0.12 -59.01 51.21
C LEU A 149 -0.56 -59.78 52.46
N GLN A 150 -1.19 -59.09 53.44
CA GLN A 150 -1.72 -59.74 54.64
C GLN A 150 -2.81 -60.77 54.30
N LEU A 151 -3.78 -60.40 53.45
CA LEU A 151 -4.84 -61.26 53.00
C LEU A 151 -4.34 -62.45 52.16
N SER A 152 -3.32 -62.20 51.30
CA SER A 152 -2.72 -63.28 50.54
C SER A 152 -2.05 -64.34 51.42
N THR A 153 -1.43 -63.89 52.51
CA THR A 153 -0.83 -64.77 53.53
C THR A 153 -1.92 -65.55 54.28
N GLU A 154 -3.03 -64.84 54.61
CA GLU A 154 -4.18 -65.49 55.26
C GLU A 154 -4.81 -66.57 54.36
N VAL A 155 -5.01 -66.27 53.06
CA VAL A 155 -5.48 -67.29 52.09
C VAL A 155 -4.55 -68.48 52.01
N GLN A 156 -3.24 -68.31 52.03
CA GLN A 156 -2.28 -69.43 52.03
C GLN A 156 -2.35 -70.25 53.31
N ARG A 157 -2.58 -69.64 54.45
CA ARG A 157 -2.72 -70.30 55.72
C ARG A 157 -4.00 -71.13 55.79
N THR A 158 -5.16 -70.53 55.48
CA THR A 158 -6.45 -71.17 55.50
C THR A 158 -6.55 -72.33 54.45
N ARG A 159 -5.94 -72.07 53.27
CA ARG A 159 -5.86 -73.15 52.24
C ARG A 159 -5.12 -74.38 52.73
N ARG A 160 -3.95 -74.19 53.36
CA ARG A 160 -3.19 -75.34 53.96
C ARG A 160 -4.01 -76.08 54.99
N THR A 161 -4.77 -75.40 55.87
CA THR A 161 -5.66 -76.00 56.84
C THR A 161 -6.77 -76.76 56.17
N TYR A 162 -7.45 -76.17 55.16
CA TYR A 162 -8.48 -76.77 54.40
C TYR A 162 -8.00 -78.06 53.68
N GLU A 163 -6.87 -78.03 53.00
CA GLU A 163 -6.27 -79.21 52.32
C GLU A 163 -5.95 -80.34 53.28
N ALA A 164 -5.41 -79.98 54.47
CA ALA A 164 -5.14 -80.95 55.53
C ALA A 164 -6.43 -81.55 56.10
N GLN A 165 -7.45 -80.77 56.37
CA GLN A 165 -8.74 -81.24 56.89
C GLN A 165 -9.52 -82.05 55.82
N LEU A 166 -9.40 -81.72 54.55
CA LEU A 166 -9.98 -82.45 53.45
C LEU A 166 -9.38 -83.87 53.37
N ALA A 167 -8.06 -84.01 53.52
CA ALA A 167 -7.40 -85.30 53.53
C ALA A 167 -7.86 -86.19 54.74
N LEU A 168 -7.88 -85.58 55.95
CA LEU A 168 -8.35 -86.27 57.16
C LEU A 168 -9.82 -86.66 57.10
N PHE A 169 -10.70 -85.88 56.48
CA PHE A 169 -12.08 -86.12 56.28
C PHE A 169 -12.28 -87.30 55.29
N ALA A 170 -11.53 -87.35 54.18
CA ALA A 170 -11.53 -88.45 53.22
C ALA A 170 -11.19 -89.79 53.88
N ASP A 171 -10.26 -89.79 54.86
CA ASP A 171 -9.88 -90.91 55.64
C ASP A 171 -10.84 -91.18 56.84
N SER A 172 -11.94 -90.39 56.96
CA SER A 172 -12.94 -90.53 58.05
C SER A 172 -12.36 -90.27 59.47
N LEU A 173 -11.30 -89.46 59.60
CA LEU A 173 -10.57 -89.21 60.87
C LEU A 173 -11.10 -87.97 61.63
N ILE A 174 -11.95 -87.13 60.98
CA ILE A 174 -12.51 -85.91 61.57
C ILE A 174 -14.02 -85.79 61.28
N ALA A 175 -14.71 -84.95 62.09
CA ALA A 175 -16.11 -84.65 61.90
C ALA A 175 -16.34 -83.79 60.65
N ARG A 176 -17.51 -84.00 59.98
CA ARG A 176 -17.91 -83.19 58.81
C ARG A 176 -17.94 -81.67 59.10
N GLU A 177 -18.31 -81.33 60.34
CA GLU A 177 -18.41 -79.95 60.77
C GLU A 177 -17.01 -79.21 60.80
N GLU A 178 -15.96 -79.95 61.22
CA GLU A 178 -14.59 -79.41 61.17
C GLU A 178 -14.08 -79.16 59.75
N TYR A 179 -14.35 -80.03 58.85
CA TYR A 179 -14.07 -79.85 57.40
C TYR A 179 -14.83 -78.70 56.83
N LEU A 180 -16.16 -78.62 57.05
CA LEU A 180 -16.98 -77.50 56.53
C LEU A 180 -16.53 -76.15 57.06
N ARG A 181 -16.13 -76.06 58.33
CA ARG A 181 -15.57 -74.87 58.93
C ARG A 181 -14.28 -74.43 58.24
N ALA A 182 -13.36 -75.31 57.97
CA ALA A 182 -12.12 -75.04 57.30
C ALA A 182 -12.35 -74.63 55.82
N GLU A 183 -13.34 -75.21 55.16
CA GLU A 183 -13.79 -74.85 53.79
C GLU A 183 -14.35 -73.39 53.76
N GLU A 184 -15.24 -73.06 54.72
CA GLU A 184 -15.85 -71.76 54.84
C GLU A 184 -14.78 -70.67 55.13
N ASP A 185 -13.85 -70.95 56.05
CA ASP A 185 -12.75 -70.05 56.40
C ASP A 185 -11.87 -69.75 55.18
N TYR A 186 -11.54 -70.80 54.40
CA TYR A 186 -10.76 -70.62 53.16
C TYR A 186 -11.50 -69.82 52.13
N HIS A 187 -12.78 -70.10 51.89
CA HIS A 187 -13.59 -69.35 50.90
C HIS A 187 -13.80 -67.92 51.36
N LEU A 188 -13.98 -67.64 52.64
CA LEU A 188 -14.07 -66.31 53.19
C LEU A 188 -12.77 -65.51 52.98
N ALA A 189 -11.61 -66.11 53.25
CA ALA A 189 -10.29 -65.46 53.02
C ALA A 189 -10.09 -65.18 51.51
N LEU A 190 -10.45 -66.10 50.63
CA LEU A 190 -10.35 -65.92 49.17
C LEU A 190 -11.21 -64.78 48.69
N ASN A 191 -12.49 -64.75 49.12
CA ASN A 191 -13.42 -63.64 48.72
C ASN A 191 -12.92 -62.32 49.22
N ARG A 192 -12.34 -62.23 50.43
CA ARG A 192 -11.75 -60.93 50.94
C ARG A 192 -10.56 -60.55 50.09
N LEU A 193 -9.66 -61.45 49.71
CA LEU A 193 -8.54 -61.11 48.83
C LEU A 193 -9.03 -60.66 47.46
N GLN A 194 -10.05 -61.29 46.89
CA GLN A 194 -10.62 -60.85 45.62
C GLN A 194 -11.24 -59.50 45.72
N LEU A 195 -11.93 -59.14 46.80
CA LEU A 195 -12.51 -57.84 47.01
C LEU A 195 -11.39 -56.74 47.06
N VAL A 196 -10.27 -56.98 47.78
CA VAL A 196 -9.17 -56.03 47.84
C VAL A 196 -8.45 -55.90 46.50
N ASN A 197 -8.29 -57.00 45.72
CA ASN A 197 -7.76 -56.92 44.35
C ASN A 197 -8.63 -56.06 43.43
N ASN A 198 -9.94 -56.21 43.49
CA ASN A 198 -10.89 -55.40 42.73
C ASN A 198 -10.81 -53.92 43.17
N ARG A 199 -10.72 -53.68 44.48
CA ARG A 199 -10.56 -52.30 45.00
C ARG A 199 -9.24 -51.68 44.53
N ALA A 200 -8.14 -52.42 44.56
CA ALA A 200 -6.84 -51.96 44.10
C ALA A 200 -6.84 -51.60 42.60
N TYR A 201 -7.52 -52.44 41.81
CA TYR A 201 -7.72 -52.16 40.37
C TYR A 201 -8.52 -50.87 40.11
N GLN A 202 -9.68 -50.71 40.77
CA GLN A 202 -10.52 -49.51 40.64
C GLN A 202 -9.75 -48.25 41.11
N ASP A 203 -9.05 -48.35 42.22
CA ASP A 203 -8.25 -47.25 42.74
C ASP A 203 -7.10 -46.88 41.79
N SER A 204 -6.46 -47.84 41.11
CA SER A 204 -5.45 -47.59 40.09
C SER A 204 -6.01 -46.81 38.89
N LEU A 205 -7.20 -47.21 38.40
CA LEU A 205 -7.89 -46.50 37.32
C LEU A 205 -8.26 -45.08 37.73
N TYR A 206 -8.84 -44.91 38.91
CA TYR A 206 -9.21 -43.58 39.42
C TYR A 206 -8.00 -42.67 39.54
N ARG A 207 -6.88 -43.13 40.10
CA ARG A 207 -5.64 -42.37 40.20
C ARG A 207 -5.10 -41.98 38.85
N SER A 208 -5.10 -42.90 37.86
CA SER A 208 -4.60 -42.57 36.52
C SER A 208 -5.37 -41.42 35.88
N VAL A 209 -6.68 -41.44 35.95
CA VAL A 209 -7.57 -40.37 35.41
C VAL A 209 -7.35 -39.07 36.16
N GLN A 210 -7.24 -39.11 37.50
CA GLN A 210 -7.04 -37.90 38.30
C GLN A 210 -5.68 -37.26 38.03
N ILE A 211 -4.61 -38.04 37.92
CA ILE A 211 -3.26 -37.54 37.56
C ILE A 211 -3.29 -36.92 36.18
N GLN A 212 -3.90 -37.59 35.20
CA GLN A 212 -4.01 -37.06 33.86
C GLN A 212 -4.74 -35.72 33.83
N GLN A 213 -5.88 -35.58 34.49
CA GLN A 213 -6.63 -34.32 34.57
C GLN A 213 -5.83 -33.21 35.22
N MET A 214 -5.07 -33.51 36.27
CA MET A 214 -4.20 -32.51 36.91
C MET A 214 -3.04 -32.09 36.02
N GLN A 215 -2.42 -33.05 35.31
CA GLN A 215 -1.35 -32.75 34.33
C GLN A 215 -1.86 -31.88 33.18
N GLU A 216 -3.01 -32.21 32.59
CA GLU A 216 -3.65 -31.41 31.55
C GLU A 216 -3.94 -29.96 32.04
N SER A 217 -4.43 -29.84 33.28
CA SER A 217 -4.66 -28.52 33.89
C SER A 217 -3.36 -27.71 34.04
N LEU A 218 -2.26 -28.35 34.47
CA LEU A 218 -0.95 -27.70 34.58
C LEU A 218 -0.38 -27.31 33.19
N ASP A 219 -0.52 -28.17 32.22
CA ASP A 219 -0.04 -27.87 30.86
C ASP A 219 -0.79 -26.70 30.24
N ASN A 220 -2.09 -26.61 30.45
CA ASN A 220 -2.90 -25.44 30.03
C ASN A 220 -2.43 -24.17 30.76
N MET A 221 -2.11 -24.24 32.05
CA MET A 221 -1.62 -23.11 32.81
C MET A 221 -0.21 -22.68 32.37
N ARG A 222 0.66 -23.62 32.05
CA ARG A 222 1.98 -23.35 31.47
C ARG A 222 1.87 -22.68 30.10
N LEU A 223 0.95 -23.12 29.26
CA LEU A 223 0.65 -22.50 27.96
C LEU A 223 0.17 -21.06 28.14
N ASN A 224 -0.77 -20.83 29.07
CA ASN A 224 -1.23 -19.48 29.40
C ASN A 224 -0.05 -18.60 29.86
N MET A 225 0.82 -19.10 30.70
CA MET A 225 2.01 -18.40 31.16
C MET A 225 2.96 -18.05 30.02
N GLN A 226 3.17 -18.96 29.05
CA GLN A 226 3.95 -18.68 27.86
C GLN A 226 3.34 -17.56 27.02
N MET A 227 2.01 -17.53 26.88
CA MET A 227 1.33 -16.43 26.16
C MET A 227 1.51 -15.09 26.85
N ILE A 228 1.39 -15.03 28.17
CA ILE A 228 1.62 -13.80 28.95
C ILE A 228 3.07 -13.33 28.82
N ARG A 229 4.04 -14.23 28.87
CA ARG A 229 5.46 -13.89 28.66
C ARG A 229 5.72 -13.35 27.26
N ARG A 230 5.11 -13.92 26.22
CA ARG A 230 5.18 -13.35 24.85
C ARG A 230 4.61 -11.94 24.77
N ARG A 231 3.53 -11.65 25.50
CA ARG A 231 2.99 -10.29 25.59
C ARG A 231 4.01 -9.34 26.25
N LYS A 232 4.75 -9.80 27.26
CA LYS A 232 5.86 -9.02 27.86
C LYS A 232 6.98 -8.77 26.85
N ASP A 233 7.35 -9.77 26.06
CA ASP A 233 8.36 -9.60 25.01
C ASP A 233 7.93 -8.57 23.95
N ASN A 234 6.63 -8.43 23.68
CA ASN A 234 6.07 -7.43 22.77
C ASN A 234 6.15 -5.99 23.29
N LEU A 235 6.49 -5.77 24.58
CA LEU A 235 6.81 -4.45 25.12
C LEU A 235 8.16 -3.93 24.60
N THR A 236 9.02 -4.81 24.11
CA THR A 236 10.23 -4.43 23.39
C THR A 236 9.90 -4.32 21.91
N ILE A 237 9.77 -3.09 21.43
CA ILE A 237 9.47 -2.82 20.02
C ILE A 237 10.73 -3.04 19.20
N LYS A 238 10.64 -3.90 18.20
CA LYS A 238 11.75 -4.29 17.32
C LYS A 238 11.46 -3.90 15.87
N ALA A 239 12.55 -3.69 15.13
CA ALA A 239 12.46 -3.47 13.66
C ALA A 239 11.97 -4.74 12.96
N PRO A 240 10.90 -4.67 12.17
CA PRO A 240 10.38 -5.83 11.42
C PRO A 240 11.19 -6.16 10.18
N ILE A 241 11.92 -5.20 9.61
CA ILE A 241 12.76 -5.32 8.41
C ILE A 241 14.05 -4.51 8.57
N ASP A 242 15.01 -4.78 7.70
CA ASP A 242 16.18 -3.91 7.51
C ASP A 242 15.77 -2.60 6.84
N GLY A 243 16.34 -1.48 7.30
CA GLY A 243 16.06 -0.18 6.71
C GLY A 243 16.46 0.99 7.60
N GLU A 244 16.00 2.18 7.24
CA GLU A 244 16.18 3.41 8.02
C GLU A 244 14.91 3.73 8.81
N LEU A 245 15.08 4.04 10.09
CA LEU A 245 14.01 4.53 10.94
C LEU A 245 13.62 5.95 10.50
N GLY A 246 12.54 6.07 9.72
CA GLY A 246 12.17 7.35 9.08
C GLY A 246 11.51 8.33 10.04
N LEU A 247 10.66 7.83 10.93
CA LEU A 247 9.94 8.63 11.93
C LEU A 247 9.80 7.79 13.19
N LEU A 248 9.94 8.41 14.36
CA LEU A 248 9.67 7.81 15.67
C LEU A 248 8.98 8.83 16.59
N GLU A 249 7.66 8.78 16.65
CA GLU A 249 6.81 9.63 17.49
C GLU A 249 6.66 9.04 18.90
N ALA A 250 7.74 9.00 19.65
CA ALA A 250 7.75 8.51 21.02
C ALA A 250 8.63 9.38 21.91
N SER A 251 8.17 9.65 23.14
CA SER A 251 8.94 10.39 24.15
C SER A 251 9.04 9.59 25.45
N LEU A 252 10.15 9.72 26.16
CA LEU A 252 10.33 9.06 27.46
C LEU A 252 9.20 9.44 28.44
N GLY A 253 8.63 8.45 29.10
CA GLY A 253 7.48 8.62 30.00
C GLY A 253 6.12 8.77 29.32
N GLN A 254 6.05 8.78 27.99
CA GLN A 254 4.79 8.84 27.25
C GLN A 254 4.05 7.50 27.34
N SER A 255 2.74 7.55 27.58
CA SER A 255 1.88 6.37 27.48
C SER A 255 1.46 6.15 26.03
N ILE A 256 1.68 4.94 25.52
CA ILE A 256 1.34 4.52 24.16
C ILE A 256 0.33 3.37 24.22
N SER A 257 -0.78 3.51 23.50
CA SER A 257 -1.79 2.47 23.42
C SER A 257 -1.43 1.42 22.36
N GLN A 258 -1.94 0.21 22.53
CA GLN A 258 -1.83 -0.87 21.54
C GLN A 258 -2.35 -0.40 20.17
N GLY A 259 -1.63 -0.72 19.09
CA GLY A 259 -2.00 -0.40 17.72
C GLY A 259 -1.77 1.05 17.29
N THR A 260 -1.33 1.93 18.19
CA THR A 260 -0.99 3.31 17.84
C THR A 260 0.23 3.33 16.93
N LYS A 261 0.16 4.02 15.79
CA LYS A 261 1.33 4.24 14.96
C LYS A 261 2.33 5.10 15.72
N ILE A 262 3.53 4.58 15.94
CA ILE A 262 4.62 5.29 16.65
C ILE A 262 5.80 5.59 15.75
N GLY A 263 5.85 5.02 14.56
CA GLY A 263 6.96 5.25 13.65
C GLY A 263 6.82 4.50 12.33
N GLN A 264 7.88 4.57 11.54
CA GLN A 264 7.97 3.84 10.29
C GLN A 264 9.41 3.50 9.94
N ILE A 265 9.63 2.35 9.29
CA ILE A 265 10.91 1.95 8.71
C ILE A 265 10.78 1.97 7.20
N ASN A 266 11.73 2.63 6.56
CA ASN A 266 11.87 2.76 5.12
C ASN A 266 12.95 1.79 4.64
N ASN A 267 12.59 0.88 3.73
CA ASN A 267 13.61 0.08 3.05
C ASN A 267 14.32 0.96 2.01
N LEU A 268 15.64 1.11 2.16
CA LEU A 268 16.47 1.96 1.32
C LEU A 268 17.05 1.26 0.08
N ASP A 269 16.85 -0.05 -0.06
CA ASP A 269 17.42 -0.80 -1.20
C ASP A 269 16.80 -0.38 -2.53
N ASN A 270 15.54 0.04 -2.49
CA ASN A 270 14.79 0.39 -3.68
C ASN A 270 13.93 1.63 -3.45
N TYR A 271 14.10 2.60 -4.32
CA TYR A 271 13.27 3.80 -4.38
C TYR A 271 12.32 3.75 -5.58
N LYS A 272 11.22 4.48 -5.47
CA LYS A 272 10.32 4.83 -6.54
C LYS A 272 10.17 6.34 -6.60
N ILE A 273 9.73 6.84 -7.73
CA ILE A 273 9.31 8.23 -7.86
C ILE A 273 7.80 8.23 -7.95
N GLU A 274 7.15 8.84 -6.98
CA GLU A 274 5.71 9.06 -6.99
C GLU A 274 5.42 10.40 -7.67
N THR A 275 4.50 10.41 -8.64
CA THR A 275 4.09 11.62 -9.35
C THR A 275 2.59 11.71 -9.46
N PHE A 276 2.09 12.96 -9.52
CA PHE A 276 0.68 13.26 -9.72
C PHE A 276 0.51 13.92 -11.08
N LEU A 277 -0.28 13.30 -11.93
CA LEU A 277 -0.57 13.74 -13.29
C LEU A 277 -1.99 14.30 -13.38
N ASP A 278 -2.20 15.30 -14.24
CA ASP A 278 -3.51 15.83 -14.53
C ASP A 278 -4.40 14.79 -15.23
N GLU A 279 -5.69 14.72 -14.87
CA GLU A 279 -6.64 13.74 -15.41
C GLU A 279 -6.74 13.78 -16.92
N HIS A 280 -6.44 14.92 -17.57
CA HIS A 280 -6.44 15.06 -19.02
C HIS A 280 -5.50 14.06 -19.72
N TYR A 281 -4.48 13.56 -19.03
CA TYR A 281 -3.51 12.61 -19.59
C TYR A 281 -3.83 11.15 -19.29
N ILE A 282 -4.95 10.84 -18.59
CA ILE A 282 -5.24 9.49 -18.11
C ILE A 282 -5.28 8.42 -19.20
N ASP A 283 -5.83 8.77 -20.37
CA ASP A 283 -5.94 7.85 -21.52
C ASP A 283 -4.60 7.62 -22.24
N ARG A 284 -3.61 8.50 -21.99
CA ARG A 284 -2.30 8.47 -22.65
C ARG A 284 -1.20 7.87 -21.78
N ILE A 285 -1.45 7.76 -20.49
CA ILE A 285 -0.46 7.28 -19.50
C ILE A 285 -0.68 5.80 -19.25
N ALA A 286 0.35 5.01 -19.59
CA ALA A 286 0.35 3.56 -19.39
C ALA A 286 1.66 3.11 -18.73
N PRO A 287 1.65 1.96 -18.05
CA PRO A 287 2.89 1.32 -17.62
C PRO A 287 3.85 1.10 -18.79
N GLY A 288 5.13 1.33 -18.58
CA GLY A 288 6.17 1.18 -19.59
C GLY A 288 6.60 2.48 -20.26
N LEU A 289 5.91 3.62 -20.04
CA LEU A 289 6.37 4.92 -20.54
C LEU A 289 7.62 5.36 -19.78
N GLU A 290 8.58 5.89 -20.52
CA GLU A 290 9.87 6.35 -19.99
C GLU A 290 9.83 7.82 -19.61
N ALA A 291 10.51 8.15 -18.54
CA ALA A 291 10.73 9.50 -18.08
C ALA A 291 12.22 9.73 -17.84
N THR A 292 12.74 10.88 -18.27
CA THR A 292 14.11 11.26 -18.04
C THR A 292 14.20 12.45 -17.10
N PHE A 293 15.25 12.51 -16.29
CA PHE A 293 15.54 13.65 -15.43
C PHE A 293 17.06 13.81 -15.26
N ALA A 294 17.50 15.04 -15.09
CA ALA A 294 18.90 15.37 -14.88
C ALA A 294 19.17 15.61 -13.39
N ARG A 295 20.31 15.11 -12.90
CA ARG A 295 20.84 15.40 -11.56
C ARG A 295 22.36 15.43 -11.61
N GLN A 296 22.97 16.52 -11.13
CA GLN A 296 24.44 16.70 -11.11
C GLN A 296 25.09 16.46 -12.49
N ASP A 297 24.46 17.00 -13.55
CA ASP A 297 24.87 16.86 -14.95
C ASP A 297 24.79 15.41 -15.53
N GLU A 298 24.24 14.48 -14.79
CA GLU A 298 23.95 13.12 -15.26
C GLU A 298 22.46 12.97 -15.59
N LEU A 299 22.18 12.22 -16.67
CA LEU A 299 20.83 11.93 -17.12
C LEU A 299 20.42 10.55 -16.62
N TYR A 300 19.32 10.49 -15.88
CA TYR A 300 18.73 9.26 -15.35
C TYR A 300 17.42 8.96 -16.04
N THR A 301 17.11 7.67 -16.13
CA THR A 301 15.87 7.19 -16.73
C THR A 301 15.02 6.45 -15.68
N ALA A 302 13.73 6.71 -15.71
CA ALA A 302 12.74 5.99 -14.93
C ALA A 302 11.58 5.55 -15.83
N VAL A 303 10.90 4.48 -15.49
CA VAL A 303 9.75 3.95 -16.23
C VAL A 303 8.52 3.91 -15.36
N ILE A 304 7.37 4.24 -15.91
CA ILE A 304 6.09 4.08 -15.21
C ILE A 304 5.87 2.59 -14.93
N ARG A 305 5.89 2.23 -13.64
CA ARG A 305 5.63 0.87 -13.18
C ARG A 305 4.15 0.64 -12.95
N LYS A 306 3.47 1.63 -12.37
CA LYS A 306 2.06 1.50 -11.98
C LYS A 306 1.35 2.83 -12.11
N VAL A 307 0.15 2.78 -12.68
CA VAL A 307 -0.80 3.89 -12.72
C VAL A 307 -1.96 3.56 -11.79
N TYR A 308 -2.36 4.51 -10.96
CA TYR A 308 -3.51 4.38 -10.08
C TYR A 308 -4.69 5.11 -10.72
N PRO A 309 -5.76 4.40 -11.08
CA PRO A 309 -6.85 4.98 -11.86
C PRO A 309 -7.75 5.94 -11.06
N GLU A 310 -7.56 6.02 -9.75
CA GLU A 310 -8.35 6.91 -8.91
C GLU A 310 -7.93 8.36 -9.08
N VAL A 311 -8.86 9.19 -9.57
CA VAL A 311 -8.66 10.64 -9.72
C VAL A 311 -9.10 11.34 -8.43
N ARG A 312 -8.22 12.16 -7.86
CA ARG A 312 -8.49 13.03 -6.71
C ARG A 312 -8.05 14.45 -7.04
N ASN A 313 -8.94 15.42 -6.86
CA ASN A 313 -8.68 16.84 -7.16
C ASN A 313 -8.15 17.07 -8.60
N GLY A 314 -8.72 16.38 -9.59
CA GLY A 314 -8.31 16.49 -11.00
C GLY A 314 -6.96 15.86 -11.32
N LYS A 315 -6.39 15.04 -10.43
CA LYS A 315 -5.09 14.37 -10.62
C LYS A 315 -5.17 12.89 -10.30
N PHE A 316 -4.39 12.09 -11.02
CA PHE A 316 -4.16 10.68 -10.70
C PHE A 316 -2.68 10.45 -10.39
N ARG A 317 -2.41 9.38 -9.67
CA ARG A 317 -1.06 9.02 -9.22
C ARG A 317 -0.43 7.99 -10.13
N ALA A 318 0.87 8.14 -10.38
CA ALA A 318 1.70 7.11 -10.99
C ALA A 318 3.01 6.93 -10.20
N ASP A 319 3.44 5.68 -10.12
CA ASP A 319 4.73 5.29 -9.53
C ASP A 319 5.69 4.92 -10.66
N LEU A 320 6.88 5.55 -10.67
CA LEU A 320 7.96 5.25 -11.60
C LEU A 320 9.06 4.48 -10.87
N LYS A 321 9.70 3.57 -11.58
CA LYS A 321 10.87 2.80 -11.14
C LYS A 321 12.09 3.28 -11.93
N PHE A 322 13.23 3.43 -11.28
CA PHE A 322 14.49 3.71 -11.95
C PHE A 322 14.90 2.55 -12.88
N ILE A 323 15.49 2.89 -14.03
CA ILE A 323 16.10 1.95 -14.96
C ILE A 323 17.61 2.18 -14.92
N GLY A 324 18.39 1.11 -14.73
CA GLY A 324 19.85 1.21 -14.62
C GLY A 324 20.30 1.72 -13.25
N GLU A 325 21.31 2.58 -13.27
CA GLU A 325 21.87 3.14 -12.05
C GLU A 325 20.94 4.16 -11.40
N GLN A 326 20.88 4.12 -10.08
CA GLN A 326 20.14 5.12 -9.28
C GLN A 326 21.11 6.25 -8.91
N PRO A 327 20.59 7.48 -8.78
CA PRO A 327 21.42 8.58 -8.31
C PRO A 327 22.08 8.27 -6.96
N SER A 328 23.37 8.59 -6.83
CA SER A 328 24.04 8.51 -5.53
C SER A 328 23.39 9.47 -4.52
N ASN A 329 23.37 9.09 -3.25
CA ASN A 329 22.80 9.91 -2.16
C ASN A 329 21.32 10.28 -2.37
N ILE A 330 20.52 9.35 -2.86
CA ILE A 330 19.07 9.51 -2.97
C ILE A 330 18.46 9.54 -1.57
N ARG A 331 17.52 10.47 -1.32
CA ARG A 331 16.80 10.59 -0.06
C ARG A 331 15.31 10.59 -0.28
N SER A 332 14.58 9.97 0.62
CA SER A 332 13.11 10.04 0.64
C SER A 332 12.65 11.50 0.73
N GLY A 333 11.59 11.85 -0.01
CA GLY A 333 11.04 13.21 -0.06
C GLY A 333 11.70 14.14 -1.07
N GLN A 334 12.82 13.78 -1.70
CA GLN A 334 13.44 14.60 -2.75
C GLN A 334 12.51 14.73 -3.95
N THR A 335 12.45 15.93 -4.53
CA THR A 335 11.66 16.20 -5.75
C THR A 335 12.57 16.19 -6.98
N TYR A 336 12.18 15.44 -8.00
CA TYR A 336 12.79 15.42 -9.32
C TYR A 336 11.85 16.00 -10.36
N TYR A 337 12.42 16.72 -11.32
CA TYR A 337 11.69 17.25 -12.48
C TYR A 337 11.86 16.28 -13.63
N LEU A 338 10.79 15.59 -13.97
CA LEU A 338 10.79 14.52 -14.95
C LEU A 338 10.24 15.01 -16.29
N ASN A 339 10.85 14.60 -17.40
CA ASN A 339 10.28 14.70 -18.73
C ASN A 339 9.72 13.33 -19.11
N LEU A 340 8.40 13.14 -18.98
CA LEU A 340 7.72 11.90 -19.31
C LEU A 340 7.38 11.86 -20.78
N GLN A 341 7.90 10.85 -21.49
CA GLN A 341 7.67 10.62 -22.91
C GLN A 341 6.30 10.03 -23.13
N LEU A 342 5.45 10.68 -23.95
CA LEU A 342 4.09 10.24 -24.26
C LEU A 342 3.96 9.54 -25.61
N GLY A 343 4.98 9.63 -26.45
CA GLY A 343 5.04 9.03 -27.77
C GLY A 343 6.46 8.96 -28.30
N GLN A 344 6.63 8.25 -29.39
CA GLN A 344 7.94 8.24 -30.07
C GLN A 344 8.18 9.55 -30.81
N PRO A 345 9.44 9.98 -30.94
CA PRO A 345 9.82 11.15 -31.71
C PRO A 345 9.37 10.99 -33.18
N GLU A 346 8.75 12.04 -33.71
CA GLU A 346 8.25 12.07 -35.11
C GLU A 346 8.72 13.35 -35.80
N GLN A 347 9.01 13.27 -37.09
CA GLN A 347 9.35 14.45 -37.89
C GLN A 347 8.10 15.24 -38.21
N SER A 348 8.07 16.51 -37.80
CA SER A 348 6.90 17.37 -37.95
C SER A 348 7.31 18.83 -38.19
N ILE A 349 6.33 19.66 -38.60
CA ILE A 349 6.47 21.11 -38.68
C ILE A 349 6.27 21.70 -37.28
N LEU A 350 7.24 22.44 -36.81
CA LEU A 350 7.32 22.94 -35.44
C LEU A 350 7.34 24.47 -35.39
N ILE A 351 6.61 25.04 -34.46
CA ILE A 351 6.71 26.44 -34.07
C ILE A 351 7.00 26.55 -32.57
N PRO A 352 7.92 27.42 -32.15
CA PRO A 352 8.17 27.65 -30.74
C PRO A 352 6.91 28.10 -30.00
N ARG A 353 6.77 27.68 -28.75
CA ARG A 353 5.67 28.15 -27.91
C ARG A 353 5.72 29.65 -27.70
N GLY A 354 4.58 30.31 -27.78
CA GLY A 354 4.47 31.74 -27.63
C GLY A 354 3.10 32.18 -27.18
N ALA A 355 3.02 33.45 -26.78
CA ALA A 355 1.80 34.06 -26.23
C ALA A 355 0.66 34.18 -27.25
N PHE A 356 0.93 34.06 -28.56
CA PHE A 356 -0.11 34.09 -29.62
C PHE A 356 -1.20 33.05 -29.37
N PHE A 357 -0.85 31.91 -28.78
CA PHE A 357 -1.79 30.82 -28.53
C PHE A 357 -2.94 31.24 -27.60
N GLN A 358 -2.63 32.05 -26.58
CA GLN A 358 -3.64 32.53 -25.62
C GLN A 358 -4.69 33.42 -26.28
N THR A 359 -4.29 34.22 -27.28
CA THR A 359 -5.22 35.13 -28.00
C THR A 359 -5.92 34.50 -29.17
N THR A 360 -5.29 33.53 -29.84
CA THR A 360 -5.83 32.92 -31.08
C THR A 360 -6.43 31.52 -30.86
N GLY A 361 -6.20 30.91 -29.70
CA GLY A 361 -6.55 29.52 -29.45
C GLY A 361 -5.85 28.55 -30.41
N GLY A 362 -4.71 28.96 -31.00
CA GLY A 362 -3.96 28.13 -31.95
C GLY A 362 -4.63 27.96 -33.33
N ARG A 363 -5.67 28.75 -33.65
CA ARG A 363 -6.42 28.62 -34.94
C ARG A 363 -5.79 29.41 -36.05
N TRP A 364 -5.01 30.44 -35.77
CA TRP A 364 -4.38 31.29 -36.76
C TRP A 364 -3.14 31.95 -36.17
N ILE A 365 -2.24 32.36 -37.07
CA ILE A 365 -0.97 33.03 -36.72
C ILE A 365 -0.64 34.07 -37.79
N TYR A 366 0.12 35.11 -37.45
CA TYR A 366 0.67 36.03 -38.44
C TYR A 366 1.99 35.49 -38.98
N VAL A 367 2.05 35.36 -40.32
CA VAL A 367 3.26 35.00 -41.09
C VAL A 367 3.81 36.27 -41.73
N LEU A 368 5.10 36.53 -41.57
CA LEU A 368 5.77 37.63 -42.19
C LEU A 368 5.79 37.49 -43.70
N ASN A 369 5.53 38.59 -44.41
CA ASN A 369 5.66 38.62 -45.86
C ASN A 369 7.14 38.59 -46.26
N ALA A 370 7.46 38.14 -47.46
CA ALA A 370 8.84 38.06 -47.98
C ALA A 370 9.56 39.41 -48.07
N ASP A 371 8.81 40.51 -48.10
CA ASP A 371 9.33 41.88 -48.12
C ASP A 371 9.68 42.41 -46.71
N GLY A 372 9.41 41.65 -45.66
CA GLY A 372 9.65 42.02 -44.26
C GLY A 372 8.83 43.22 -43.74
N LYS A 373 7.96 43.83 -44.56
CA LYS A 373 7.24 45.07 -44.25
C LYS A 373 5.79 44.83 -43.74
N GLY A 374 5.37 43.58 -43.70
CA GLY A 374 4.02 43.27 -43.27
C GLY A 374 3.88 41.79 -42.84
N ALA A 375 2.77 41.47 -42.20
CA ALA A 375 2.45 40.11 -41.81
C ALA A 375 1.00 39.79 -42.24
N THR A 376 0.82 38.61 -42.77
CA THR A 376 -0.49 38.09 -43.24
C THR A 376 -1.02 37.08 -42.25
N ARG A 377 -2.29 37.24 -41.88
CA ARG A 377 -2.98 36.24 -41.05
C ARG A 377 -3.18 34.96 -41.85
N ARG A 378 -2.71 33.83 -41.31
CA ARG A 378 -2.83 32.53 -41.89
C ARG A 378 -3.49 31.56 -40.89
N ASN A 379 -4.51 30.83 -41.30
CA ASN A 379 -5.14 29.81 -40.48
C ASN A 379 -4.19 28.61 -40.37
N ILE A 380 -4.10 28.06 -39.16
CA ILE A 380 -3.22 26.93 -38.82
C ILE A 380 -4.01 25.88 -38.04
N ARG A 381 -3.53 24.66 -38.09
CA ARG A 381 -4.06 23.57 -37.27
C ARG A 381 -2.93 22.96 -36.43
N ILE A 382 -2.99 23.23 -35.15
CA ILE A 382 -2.08 22.67 -34.16
C ILE A 382 -2.62 21.31 -33.72
N ASN A 383 -1.73 20.33 -33.58
CA ASN A 383 -2.04 18.97 -33.12
C ASN A 383 -1.56 18.78 -31.67
N ARG A 384 -0.32 18.36 -31.51
CA ARG A 384 0.31 18.11 -30.20
C ARG A 384 1.11 19.32 -29.77
N GLN A 385 1.42 19.37 -28.47
CA GLN A 385 2.28 20.39 -27.89
C GLN A 385 3.18 19.78 -26.82
N ASN A 386 4.40 20.27 -26.76
CA ASN A 386 5.32 19.98 -25.68
C ASN A 386 5.72 21.31 -24.98
N PRO A 387 6.53 21.33 -23.94
CA PRO A 387 6.94 22.56 -23.27
C PRO A 387 7.66 23.58 -24.14
N GLN A 388 8.20 23.20 -25.31
CA GLN A 388 9.02 24.06 -26.17
C GLN A 388 8.32 24.41 -27.49
N TYR A 389 7.56 23.48 -28.08
CA TYR A 389 7.01 23.59 -29.45
C TYR A 389 5.54 23.20 -29.53
N TYR A 390 4.88 23.76 -30.53
CA TYR A 390 3.61 23.27 -31.09
C TYR A 390 3.90 22.53 -32.37
N GLU A 391 3.30 21.36 -32.54
CA GLU A 391 3.25 20.63 -33.80
C GLU A 391 2.15 21.17 -34.68
N VAL A 392 2.48 21.54 -35.93
CA VAL A 392 1.54 22.12 -36.90
C VAL A 392 1.28 21.10 -38.01
N LEU A 393 0.00 20.74 -38.21
CA LEU A 393 -0.42 19.84 -39.28
C LEU A 393 -0.63 20.56 -40.60
N GLU A 394 -1.19 21.77 -40.54
CA GLU A 394 -1.59 22.49 -41.74
C GLU A 394 -1.37 24.01 -41.57
N GLY A 395 -1.08 24.70 -42.68
CA GLY A 395 -1.09 26.15 -42.76
C GLY A 395 0.30 26.81 -42.73
N LEU A 396 1.35 26.08 -42.40
CA LEU A 396 2.74 26.62 -42.41
C LEU A 396 3.68 25.73 -43.21
N GLN A 397 4.76 26.32 -43.67
CA GLN A 397 5.87 25.63 -44.33
C GLN A 397 7.17 25.90 -43.59
N PRO A 398 8.13 24.94 -43.60
CA PRO A 398 9.46 25.16 -43.08
C PRO A 398 10.11 26.40 -43.71
N GLY A 399 10.73 27.28 -42.87
CA GLY A 399 11.30 28.55 -43.31
C GLY A 399 10.29 29.73 -43.25
N ASP A 400 9.02 29.53 -43.01
CA ASP A 400 8.09 30.63 -42.72
C ASP A 400 8.53 31.35 -41.42
N HIS A 401 8.45 32.68 -41.38
CA HIS A 401 8.68 33.48 -40.20
C HIS A 401 7.37 33.87 -39.56
N VAL A 402 7.11 33.44 -38.34
CA VAL A 402 5.84 33.65 -37.66
C VAL A 402 5.98 34.49 -36.40
N ARG A 403 4.97 35.28 -36.11
CA ARG A 403 4.93 36.08 -34.88
C ARG A 403 4.38 35.23 -33.74
N THR A 404 5.21 34.93 -32.74
CA THR A 404 4.87 34.11 -31.57
C THR A 404 4.53 34.95 -30.33
N SER A 405 4.76 36.27 -30.34
CA SER A 405 4.31 37.18 -29.26
C SER A 405 2.77 37.33 -29.25
N SER A 406 2.21 37.88 -28.17
CA SER A 406 0.77 38.18 -28.05
C SER A 406 0.32 39.21 -29.09
N TYR A 407 -0.95 39.16 -29.45
CA TYR A 407 -1.60 40.04 -30.42
C TYR A 407 -2.46 41.09 -29.72
#